data_f3b5453241fbbec0b0e52b641a03dbea
#
_entry.id   f3b5453241fbbec0b0e52b641a03dbea
#
_cell.length_a   1.000
_cell.length_b   1.000
_cell.length_c   1.000
_cell.angle_alpha   90.00
_cell.angle_beta   90.00
_cell.angle_gamma   90.00
#
_symmetry.space_group_name_H-M   'P 1'
#
loop_
_entity.id
_entity.type
_entity.pdbx_description
1 polymer ?
#
loop_
_entity_poly.entity_id
_entity_poly.type
_entity_poly.pdbx_seq_one_letter_code
_entity_poly.pdbx_strand_id
1 'polypeptide(L)'
;MSTSEQSDPVGQAKSRYDPALPTGYDWRRHRRFILSGGGYKAECSRRNWFLELLNPVPYVVVRDIAIGGIGILGAIRLKEGDELVIAIPSGEKLRGLVVRSQPDPLFPKLYRTGIRLHRYPTAELFARSQSYIQPQDKADFDHECQVLKLVRGA
;
A
#
# COMPACT_ATOMS: atom_id res chain seq x y z
N MET A 1 2.23 -10.23 -29.74
CA MET A 1 2.10 -9.90 -29.29
C MET A 1 1.43 -9.54 -28.90
N SER A 2 1.14 -9.37 -28.76
CA SER A 2 0.68 -8.94 -28.31
C SER A 2 0.15 -8.71 -27.65
N THR A 3 -0.16 -8.79 -27.31
CA THR A 3 -0.62 -8.47 -26.67
C THR A 3 -0.98 -8.32 -25.79
N SER A 4 -0.90 -8.43 -25.39
CA SER A 4 -1.25 -8.32 -24.52
C SER A 4 -1.69 -7.57 -23.98
N GLU A 5 -1.79 -7.13 -24.05
CA GLU A 5 -2.10 -6.34 -23.56
C GLU A 5 -2.99 -6.21 -23.21
N GLN A 6 -3.41 -6.52 -23.19
CA GLN A 6 -4.15 -6.35 -22.81
C GLN A 6 -4.65 -6.75 -22.01
N SER A 7 -4.71 -7.06 -21.78
CA SER A 7 -5.14 -7.65 -20.86
C SER A 7 -5.47 -7.07 -19.79
N ASP A 8 -5.79 -6.31 -19.88
CA ASP A 8 -5.97 -5.64 -18.88
C ASP A 8 -7.18 -5.53 -18.43
N PRO A 9 -7.43 -5.85 -17.66
CA PRO A 9 -8.57 -5.86 -17.07
C PRO A 9 -9.17 -4.75 -16.86
N VAL A 10 -9.98 -4.67 -16.89
CA VAL A 10 -10.89 -4.06 -16.60
C VAL A 10 -10.95 -3.04 -15.70
N GLY A 11 -11.58 -2.84 -14.83
CA GLY A 11 -11.72 -1.72 -13.97
C GLY A 11 -10.45 -1.05 -13.65
N GLN A 12 -9.41 -1.76 -13.80
CA GLN A 12 -8.12 -1.21 -13.55
C GLN A 12 -7.73 -0.14 -14.54
N ALA A 13 -8.29 -0.19 -15.71
CA ALA A 13 -7.92 0.78 -16.73
C ALA A 13 -8.16 2.20 -16.23
N LYS A 14 -9.27 2.44 -15.56
CA LYS A 14 -9.55 3.77 -15.09
C LYS A 14 -8.62 4.24 -14.02
N SER A 15 -8.39 3.39 -13.04
CA SER A 15 -7.53 3.79 -11.93
C SER A 15 -6.09 3.97 -12.37
N ARG A 16 -5.74 3.39 -13.50
CA ARG A 16 -4.38 3.48 -13.96
C ARG A 16 -4.13 4.69 -14.84
N TYR A 17 -5.18 5.30 -15.33
CA TYR A 17 -4.98 6.43 -16.23
C TYR A 17 -4.99 7.72 -15.46
N ASP A 18 -3.91 8.45 -15.56
CA ASP A 18 -3.80 9.76 -14.95
C ASP A 18 -2.90 10.59 -15.85
N PRO A 19 -3.46 11.61 -16.50
CA PRO A 19 -2.66 12.43 -17.43
C PRO A 19 -1.53 13.19 -16.75
N ALA A 20 -1.52 13.26 -15.42
CA ALA A 20 -0.44 13.91 -14.72
C ALA A 20 0.80 13.04 -14.58
N LEU A 21 0.69 11.75 -14.89
CA LEU A 21 1.84 10.86 -14.78
C LEU A 21 2.85 11.14 -15.87
N PRO A 22 4.13 10.95 -15.57
CA PRO A 22 5.17 11.11 -16.59
C PRO A 22 4.96 10.14 -17.72
N THR A 23 5.34 10.57 -18.92
CA THR A 23 5.32 9.71 -20.08
C THR A 23 6.20 8.49 -19.83
N GLY A 24 5.67 7.32 -20.11
CA GLY A 24 6.43 6.09 -19.95
C GLY A 24 6.31 5.45 -18.59
N TYR A 25 5.60 6.09 -17.68
CA TYR A 25 5.40 5.47 -16.37
C TYR A 25 4.46 4.26 -16.51
N ASP A 26 4.86 3.15 -15.92
CA ASP A 26 4.09 1.93 -16.03
C ASP A 26 3.32 1.66 -14.74
N TRP A 27 2.05 1.96 -14.77
CA TRP A 27 1.15 1.76 -13.66
C TRP A 27 1.12 0.34 -13.15
N ARG A 28 1.28 -0.63 -14.01
CA ARG A 28 1.14 -2.02 -13.64
C ARG A 28 2.34 -2.53 -12.89
N ARG A 29 3.39 -1.73 -12.83
CA ARG A 29 4.63 -2.13 -12.21
C ARG A 29 5.01 -1.18 -11.10
N HIS A 30 4.05 -0.87 -10.26
CA HIS A 30 4.36 -0.09 -9.08
C HIS A 30 5.45 -0.82 -8.32
N ARG A 31 6.53 -0.14 -8.09
CA ARG A 31 7.64 -0.74 -7.38
C ARG A 31 7.24 -0.91 -5.92
N ARG A 32 7.44 -2.11 -5.42
CA ARG A 32 7.18 -2.42 -4.01
C ARG A 32 8.49 -2.38 -3.26
N PHE A 33 8.50 -1.68 -2.13
CA PHE A 33 9.69 -1.55 -1.31
C PHE A 33 9.48 -2.28 0.00
N ILE A 34 10.32 -3.29 0.25
CA ILE A 34 10.27 -4.04 1.49
C ILE A 34 11.05 -3.26 2.53
N LEU A 35 10.38 -2.96 3.65
CA LEU A 35 10.97 -2.11 4.66
C LEU A 35 11.96 -2.90 5.53
N SER A 36 13.07 -2.26 5.85
CA SER A 36 14.11 -2.88 6.67
C SER A 36 13.65 -2.95 8.12
N GLY A 37 14.28 -3.84 8.87
CA GLY A 37 13.97 -3.98 10.28
C GLY A 37 12.58 -4.52 10.55
N GLY A 38 11.94 -5.13 9.55
CA GLY A 38 10.60 -5.66 9.71
C GLY A 38 9.50 -4.64 9.54
N GLY A 39 9.84 -3.39 9.23
CA GLY A 39 8.85 -2.35 9.02
C GLY A 39 8.54 -1.58 10.29
N TYR A 40 7.37 -0.96 10.34
CA TYR A 40 6.99 -0.17 11.49
C TYR A 40 5.52 -0.38 11.85
N LYS A 41 5.20 -0.12 13.11
CA LYS A 41 3.85 -0.29 13.60
C LYS A 41 2.93 0.81 13.09
N ALA A 42 1.68 0.46 12.89
CA ALA A 42 0.65 1.41 12.54
C ALA A 42 -0.65 0.97 13.18
N GLU A 43 -1.52 1.92 13.44
CA GLU A 43 -2.85 1.59 13.91
C GLU A 43 -3.72 1.32 12.71
N CYS A 44 -4.64 0.38 12.88
CA CYS A 44 -5.49 -0.03 11.79
C CYS A 44 -6.90 -0.23 12.31
N SER A 45 -7.88 0.23 11.56
CA SER A 45 -9.27 -0.03 11.91
C SER A 45 -10.06 -0.32 10.65
N ARG A 46 -11.09 -1.15 10.80
CA ARG A 46 -12.02 -1.40 9.71
C ARG A 46 -13.02 -0.28 9.67
N ARG A 47 -13.40 0.08 8.46
CA ARG A 47 -14.38 1.14 8.29
C ARG A 47 -15.75 0.72 8.79
N ASN A 48 -16.05 -0.57 8.75
CA ASN A 48 -17.30 -1.06 9.30
C ASN A 48 -17.22 -0.99 10.83
N TRP A 49 -17.85 0.02 11.39
CA TRP A 49 -17.74 0.30 12.82
C TRP A 49 -18.28 -0.85 13.67
N PHE A 50 -19.27 -1.55 13.18
CA PHE A 50 -19.88 -2.64 13.94
C PHE A 50 -18.91 -3.81 14.09
N LEU A 51 -18.27 -4.21 12.99
CA LEU A 51 -17.28 -5.26 13.05
C LEU A 51 -16.08 -4.84 13.88
N GLU A 52 -15.70 -3.59 13.75
CA GLU A 52 -14.57 -3.09 14.52
C GLU A 52 -14.86 -3.09 16.01
N LEU A 53 -16.08 -2.76 16.38
CA LEU A 53 -16.47 -2.75 17.77
C LEU A 53 -16.47 -4.16 18.36
N LEU A 54 -16.94 -5.15 17.60
CA LEU A 54 -17.02 -6.53 18.08
C LEU A 54 -15.65 -7.20 18.13
N ASN A 55 -14.78 -6.87 17.20
CA ASN A 55 -13.49 -7.52 17.09
C ASN A 55 -12.48 -6.53 16.53
N PRO A 56 -12.00 -5.60 17.36
CA PRO A 56 -11.10 -4.55 16.90
C PRO A 56 -9.81 -5.11 16.31
N VAL A 57 -9.33 -4.47 15.25
CA VAL A 57 -8.04 -4.81 14.68
C VAL A 57 -6.99 -4.11 15.51
N PRO A 58 -6.05 -4.87 16.10
CA PRO A 58 -5.01 -4.24 16.89
C PRO A 58 -3.97 -3.61 15.97
N TYR A 59 -2.81 -3.28 16.51
CA TYR A 59 -1.72 -2.81 15.69
C TYR A 59 -1.43 -3.74 14.55
N VAL A 60 -0.97 -3.17 13.46
CA VAL A 60 -0.38 -3.93 12.36
C VAL A 60 1.03 -3.43 12.14
N VAL A 61 1.81 -4.20 11.43
CA VAL A 61 3.15 -3.79 11.05
C VAL A 61 3.13 -3.56 9.54
N VAL A 62 3.52 -2.37 9.12
CA VAL A 62 3.67 -2.08 7.70
C VAL A 62 4.97 -2.71 7.23
N ARG A 63 4.89 -3.68 6.34
CA ARG A 63 6.04 -4.46 5.89
C ARG A 63 6.57 -4.02 4.55
N ASP A 64 5.70 -3.54 3.70
CA ASP A 64 6.14 -3.06 2.40
C ASP A 64 5.20 -1.96 1.93
N ILE A 65 5.72 -1.10 1.07
CA ILE A 65 4.94 0.02 0.55
C ILE A 65 5.18 0.15 -0.94
N ALA A 66 4.16 0.66 -1.61
CA ALA A 66 4.21 1.01 -3.02
C ALA A 66 3.27 2.19 -3.22
N ILE A 67 3.37 2.83 -4.36
CA ILE A 67 2.48 3.96 -4.66
C ILE A 67 1.01 3.56 -4.58
N GLY A 68 0.68 2.38 -5.05
CA GLY A 68 -0.72 1.96 -5.11
C GLY A 68 -1.19 1.11 -3.97
N GLY A 69 -0.31 0.72 -3.04
CA GLY A 69 -0.72 -0.19 -2.00
C GLY A 69 0.33 -0.40 -0.94
N ILE A 70 -0.08 -1.08 0.11
CA ILE A 70 0.84 -1.42 1.21
C ILE A 70 0.58 -2.85 1.64
N GLY A 71 1.60 -3.46 2.20
CA GLY A 71 1.49 -4.77 2.79
C GLY A 71 1.64 -4.67 4.30
N ILE A 72 0.75 -5.32 5.02
CA ILE A 72 0.79 -5.30 6.48
C ILE A 72 0.81 -6.71 7.03
N LEU A 73 1.29 -6.80 8.25
CA LEU A 73 1.31 -8.04 8.99
C LEU A 73 0.55 -7.81 10.29
N GLY A 74 -0.42 -8.66 10.59
CA GLY A 74 -1.24 -8.48 11.77
C GLY A 74 -1.80 -9.79 12.28
N ALA A 75 -2.40 -9.74 13.47
CA ALA A 75 -2.88 -10.93 14.15
C ALA A 75 -4.25 -11.40 13.66
N ILE A 76 -4.93 -10.59 12.88
CA ILE A 76 -6.29 -10.89 12.46
C ILE A 76 -6.33 -11.07 10.95
N ARG A 77 -7.01 -12.13 10.53
CA ARG A 77 -7.26 -12.34 9.12
C ARG A 77 -8.38 -11.41 8.69
N LEU A 78 -8.11 -10.59 7.68
CA LEU A 78 -9.06 -9.64 7.18
C LEU A 78 -9.74 -10.21 5.94
N LYS A 79 -10.96 -9.76 5.71
CA LYS A 79 -11.72 -10.23 4.57
C LYS A 79 -11.38 -9.44 3.33
N GLU A 80 -11.26 -10.14 2.23
CA GLU A 80 -11.13 -9.49 0.94
C GLU A 80 -12.31 -8.55 0.74
N GLY A 81 -12.03 -7.32 0.38
CA GLY A 81 -13.07 -6.31 0.23
C GLY A 81 -13.31 -5.44 1.44
N ASP A 82 -12.75 -5.78 2.58
CA ASP A 82 -12.86 -4.91 3.76
C ASP A 82 -12.17 -3.58 3.50
N GLU A 83 -12.80 -2.51 3.96
CA GLU A 83 -12.17 -1.20 3.90
C GLU A 83 -11.48 -0.90 5.20
N LEU A 84 -10.25 -0.42 5.09
CA LEU A 84 -9.42 -0.15 6.24
C LEU A 84 -8.98 1.29 6.27
N VAL A 85 -8.74 1.78 7.47
CA VAL A 85 -8.05 3.04 7.70
C VAL A 85 -6.78 2.70 8.46
N ILE A 86 -5.65 3.12 7.93
CA ILE A 86 -4.37 2.86 8.55
C ILE A 86 -3.75 4.18 8.94
N ALA A 87 -3.49 4.33 10.23
CA ALA A 87 -2.91 5.56 10.76
C ALA A 87 -1.41 5.37 10.87
N ILE A 88 -0.69 6.15 10.07
CA ILE A 88 0.76 6.16 10.09
C ILE A 88 1.22 6.92 11.34
N PRO A 89 2.36 6.55 11.93
CA PRO A 89 2.79 7.21 13.16
C PRO A 89 2.87 8.73 13.09
N SER A 90 3.01 9.29 11.91
CA SER A 90 3.05 10.74 11.76
C SER A 90 1.68 11.40 11.90
N GLY A 91 0.62 10.60 12.04
CA GLY A 91 -0.72 11.13 12.18
C GLY A 91 -1.54 11.11 10.91
N GLU A 92 -0.94 10.81 9.78
CA GLU A 92 -1.68 10.73 8.54
C GLU A 92 -2.40 9.41 8.42
N LYS A 93 -3.50 9.42 7.68
CA LYS A 93 -4.33 8.23 7.53
C LYS A 93 -4.41 7.83 6.08
N LEU A 94 -4.24 6.54 5.84
CA LEU A 94 -4.41 5.95 4.51
C LEU A 94 -5.66 5.10 4.53
N ARG A 95 -6.40 5.15 3.43
CA ARG A 95 -7.60 4.34 3.28
C ARG A 95 -7.40 3.38 2.14
N GLY A 96 -7.83 2.16 2.34
CA GLY A 96 -7.65 1.17 1.31
C GLY A 96 -8.57 -0.01 1.46
N LEU A 97 -8.44 -0.90 0.50
CA LEU A 97 -9.28 -2.08 0.37
C LEU A 97 -8.42 -3.32 0.49
N VAL A 98 -8.87 -4.27 1.29
CA VAL A 98 -8.16 -5.53 1.43
C VAL A 98 -8.27 -6.32 0.13
N VAL A 99 -7.13 -6.62 -0.46
CA VAL A 99 -7.08 -7.43 -1.67
C VAL A 99 -6.90 -8.89 -1.32
N ARG A 100 -6.11 -9.15 -0.29
CA ARG A 100 -5.78 -10.52 0.10
C ARG A 100 -5.30 -10.54 1.54
N SER A 101 -5.67 -11.60 2.26
CA SER A 101 -5.18 -11.81 3.61
C SER A 101 -4.97 -13.29 3.81
N GLN A 102 -3.75 -13.70 4.12
CA GLN A 102 -3.41 -15.11 4.26
C GLN A 102 -2.31 -15.29 5.29
N PRO A 103 -2.17 -16.49 5.85
CA PRO A 103 -1.14 -16.70 6.86
C PRO A 103 0.24 -16.41 6.32
N ASP A 104 1.06 -15.81 7.16
CA ASP A 104 2.45 -15.54 6.78
C ASP A 104 3.25 -16.83 6.83
N PRO A 105 4.09 -17.10 5.82
CA PRO A 105 4.86 -18.34 5.80
C PRO A 105 5.81 -18.48 6.97
N LEU A 106 6.37 -17.37 7.46
CA LEU A 106 7.34 -17.42 8.54
C LEU A 106 6.69 -17.31 9.92
N PHE A 107 5.54 -16.66 10.00
CA PHE A 107 4.85 -16.45 11.27
C PHE A 107 3.40 -16.90 11.13
N PRO A 108 3.15 -18.21 11.24
CA PRO A 108 1.83 -18.76 10.90
C PRO A 108 0.66 -18.21 11.71
N LYS A 109 0.94 -17.60 12.86
CA LYS A 109 -0.12 -17.00 13.65
C LYS A 109 -0.45 -15.58 13.23
N LEU A 110 0.31 -15.05 12.28
CA LEU A 110 0.10 -13.73 11.75
C LEU A 110 -0.37 -13.83 10.31
N TYR A 111 -1.07 -12.79 9.87
CA TYR A 111 -1.60 -12.75 8.52
C TYR A 111 -0.94 -11.64 7.74
N ARG A 112 -0.56 -11.98 6.53
CA ARG A 112 -0.01 -11.03 5.57
C ARG A 112 -1.18 -10.52 4.75
N THR A 113 -1.42 -9.22 4.79
CA THR A 113 -2.54 -8.61 4.12
C THR A 113 -2.07 -7.57 3.13
N GLY A 114 -2.52 -7.70 1.90
CA GLY A 114 -2.26 -6.70 0.86
C GLY A 114 -3.42 -5.74 0.77
N ILE A 115 -3.11 -4.46 0.71
CA ILE A 115 -4.11 -3.40 0.70
C ILE A 115 -3.87 -2.52 -0.50
N ARG A 116 -4.92 -2.29 -1.28
CA ARG A 116 -4.88 -1.35 -2.39
C ARG A 116 -5.42 -0.01 -1.89
N LEU A 117 -4.61 1.02 -2.01
CA LEU A 117 -5.01 2.34 -1.53
C LEU A 117 -6.05 2.96 -2.46
N HIS A 118 -7.01 3.67 -1.87
CA HIS A 118 -8.02 4.38 -2.66
C HIS A 118 -7.45 5.60 -3.37
N ARG A 119 -6.44 6.20 -2.76
CA ARG A 119 -5.78 7.37 -3.31
C ARG A 119 -4.30 7.20 -3.16
N TYR A 120 -3.55 7.84 -4.03
CA TYR A 120 -2.11 7.86 -3.87
C TYR A 120 -1.75 8.59 -2.58
N PRO A 121 -0.75 8.12 -1.86
CA PRO A 121 -0.25 8.87 -0.72
C PRO A 121 0.38 10.17 -1.20
N THR A 122 0.54 11.11 -0.30
CA THR A 122 1.30 12.31 -0.66
C THR A 122 2.77 11.93 -0.75
N ALA A 123 3.53 12.69 -1.51
CA ALA A 123 4.96 12.43 -1.61
C ALA A 123 5.63 12.54 -0.23
N GLU A 124 5.17 13.48 0.58
CA GLU A 124 5.72 13.64 1.92
C GLU A 124 5.44 12.42 2.79
N LEU A 125 4.21 11.92 2.73
CA LEU A 125 3.85 10.74 3.50
C LEU A 125 4.68 9.55 3.07
N PHE A 126 4.83 9.37 1.77
CA PHE A 126 5.61 8.28 1.25
C PHE A 126 7.07 8.40 1.69
N ALA A 127 7.59 9.62 1.63
CA ALA A 127 8.98 9.88 2.01
C ALA A 127 9.24 9.64 3.49
N ARG A 128 8.22 9.67 4.33
CA ARG A 128 8.40 9.39 5.75
C ARG A 128 8.87 7.97 6.01
N SER A 129 8.72 7.10 5.04
CA SER A 129 9.22 5.74 5.16
C SER A 129 10.68 5.63 4.75
N GLN A 130 11.31 6.74 4.41
CA GLN A 130 12.65 6.74 3.85
C GLN A 130 13.68 6.05 4.75
N SER A 131 13.56 6.22 6.06
CA SER A 131 14.51 5.63 6.98
C SER A 131 14.44 4.11 7.01
N TYR A 132 13.39 3.53 6.46
CA TYR A 132 13.22 2.08 6.39
C TYR A 132 13.57 1.52 5.02
N ILE A 133 13.96 2.36 4.09
CA ILE A 133 14.26 1.89 2.74
C ILE A 133 15.69 1.36 2.71
N GLN A 134 15.84 0.20 2.10
CA GLN A 134 17.16 -0.41 2.00
C GLN A 134 18.04 0.39 1.05
N PRO A 135 19.34 0.46 1.31
CA PRO A 135 20.23 1.30 0.49
C PRO A 135 20.14 1.01 -1.00
N GLN A 136 20.00 -0.25 -1.38
CA GLN A 136 19.93 -0.61 -2.79
C GLN A 136 18.65 -0.15 -3.45
N ASP A 137 17.63 0.19 -2.69
CA ASP A 137 16.36 0.63 -3.22
C ASP A 137 16.21 2.15 -3.24
N LYS A 138 17.19 2.86 -2.71
CA LYS A 138 17.04 4.28 -2.48
C LYS A 138 16.78 5.09 -3.73
N ALA A 139 17.49 4.80 -4.80
CA ALA A 139 17.33 5.55 -6.04
C ALA A 139 15.92 5.38 -6.61
N ASP A 140 15.42 4.14 -6.58
CA ASP A 140 14.09 3.86 -7.08
C ASP A 140 13.03 4.50 -6.19
N PHE A 141 13.26 4.48 -4.89
CA PHE A 141 12.33 5.11 -3.96
C PHE A 141 12.25 6.61 -4.19
N ASP A 142 13.39 7.25 -4.38
CA ASP A 142 13.41 8.68 -4.65
C ASP A 142 12.68 9.01 -5.95
N HIS A 143 12.83 8.14 -6.95
CA HIS A 143 12.11 8.30 -8.21
C HIS A 143 10.60 8.24 -7.99
N GLU A 144 10.14 7.26 -7.20
CA GLU A 144 8.72 7.13 -6.93
C GLU A 144 8.18 8.33 -6.17
N CYS A 145 8.98 8.92 -5.30
CA CYS A 145 8.59 10.15 -4.61
C CYS A 145 8.37 11.28 -5.61
N GLN A 146 9.22 11.37 -6.65
CA GLN A 146 9.05 12.39 -7.68
C GLN A 146 7.76 12.16 -8.46
N VAL A 147 7.49 10.90 -8.79
CA VAL A 147 6.25 10.57 -9.49
C VAL A 147 5.05 11.02 -8.67
N LEU A 148 5.07 10.79 -7.36
CA LEU A 148 3.97 11.21 -6.51
C LEU A 148 3.77 12.71 -6.49
N LYS A 149 4.85 13.47 -6.52
CA LYS A 149 4.74 14.92 -6.59
C LYS A 149 4.03 15.37 -7.85
N LEU A 150 4.36 14.73 -8.96
CA LEU A 150 3.73 15.08 -10.24
C LEU A 150 2.26 14.73 -10.26
N VAL A 151 1.92 13.54 -9.77
CA VAL A 151 0.54 13.08 -9.78
C VAL A 151 -0.34 13.96 -8.91
N ARG A 152 0.18 14.41 -7.78
CA ARG A 152 -0.63 15.18 -6.85
C ARG A 152 -0.52 16.68 -7.05
N GLY A 153 0.30 17.08 -7.98
CA GLY A 153 0.45 18.50 -8.26
C GLY A 153 1.16 19.26 -7.16
N ALA A 154 1.93 18.57 -6.38
CA ALA A 154 2.57 19.22 -5.24
C ALA A 154 4.02 19.56 -5.52
#